data_101c387f5740f5c283e4a5eccc577243
#
_entry.id   101c387f5740f5c283e4a5eccc577243
#
_cell.length_a   1.000
_cell.length_b   1.000
_cell.length_c   1.000
_cell.angle_alpha   90.00
_cell.angle_beta   90.00
_cell.angle_gamma   90.00
#
_symmetry.space_group_name_H-M   'P 1'
#
loop_
_entity.id
_entity.type
_entity.pdbx_description
1 polymer ?
#
loop_
_entity_poly.entity_id
_entity_poly.type
_entity_poly.pdbx_seq_one_letter_code
_entity_poly.pdbx_strand_id
1 'polypeptide(L)'
;MRNAGLEEAQDKIKIAGRNTNNFRYADDTNLMAESEEELKSLLMKVKEESEKVGLKVNIQKSRKMASNPITSWQIDGERVTDFNFLGSKITAAGDCSHEIKRHLLLGRKVMTNLDSILKSRDITLLTKVRLVKAMVFLVIMYGCESWTIKKAERRRIDAFELWCWRRLLRVPWTARRSN
;
A
#
# COMPACT_ATOMS: atom_id res chain seq x y z
N MET A 1 17.96 14.98 -5.23
CA MET A 1 17.15 15.41 -6.37
C MET A 1 15.94 16.25 -5.91
N ARG A 2 16.17 17.44 -5.42
CA ARG A 2 15.11 18.43 -5.19
C ARG A 2 15.03 19.26 -6.48
N ASN A 3 13.83 19.35 -7.08
CA ASN A 3 13.50 20.19 -8.24
C ASN A 3 14.21 19.86 -9.57
N ALA A 4 14.00 18.69 -10.13
CA ALA A 4 14.10 18.54 -11.57
C ALA A 4 12.80 19.10 -12.16
N GLY A 5 12.80 20.35 -12.70
CA GLY A 5 11.77 21.11 -13.45
C GLY A 5 10.45 20.46 -13.92
N LEU A 6 9.94 19.49 -13.19
CA LEU A 6 8.70 18.78 -13.47
C LEU A 6 7.45 19.51 -12.96
N GLU A 7 7.64 20.71 -12.36
CA GLU A 7 6.51 21.48 -11.80
C GLU A 7 5.70 22.25 -12.85
N GLU A 8 6.19 22.39 -14.10
CA GLU A 8 5.58 23.23 -15.13
C GLU A 8 4.68 22.51 -16.15
N ALA A 9 4.42 21.21 -16.01
CA ALA A 9 3.46 20.54 -16.88
C ALA A 9 2.02 20.94 -16.50
N GLN A 10 1.28 21.52 -17.45
CA GLN A 10 -0.08 22.05 -17.27
C GLN A 10 -1.13 20.97 -16.94
N ASP A 11 -0.88 19.70 -17.28
CA ASP A 11 -1.79 18.58 -17.05
C ASP A 11 -1.31 17.76 -15.86
N LYS A 12 -1.89 18.01 -14.69
CA LYS A 12 -1.53 17.34 -13.44
C LYS A 12 -2.74 16.63 -12.86
N ILE A 13 -2.58 15.34 -12.52
CA ILE A 13 -3.61 14.58 -11.81
C ILE A 13 -3.86 15.21 -10.44
N LYS A 14 -5.13 15.51 -10.12
CA LYS A 14 -5.52 16.06 -8.83
C LYS A 14 -5.68 14.95 -7.77
N ILE A 15 -4.80 14.92 -6.78
CA ILE A 15 -4.89 14.04 -5.63
C ILE A 15 -5.06 14.89 -4.38
N ALA A 16 -6.15 14.70 -3.65
CA ALA A 16 -6.50 15.50 -2.46
C ALA A 16 -6.44 17.02 -2.71
N GLY A 17 -6.87 17.48 -3.90
CA GLY A 17 -6.86 18.89 -4.30
C GLY A 17 -5.50 19.45 -4.72
N ARG A 18 -4.45 18.64 -4.73
CA ARG A 18 -3.10 19.01 -5.21
C ARG A 18 -2.82 18.39 -6.56
N ASN A 19 -2.26 19.18 -7.46
CA ASN A 19 -1.80 18.69 -8.75
C ASN A 19 -0.51 17.91 -8.57
N THR A 20 -0.51 16.62 -8.91
CA THR A 20 0.64 15.72 -8.74
C THR A 20 0.78 14.82 -9.96
N ASN A 21 1.97 14.76 -10.53
CA ASN A 21 2.30 13.87 -11.65
C ASN A 21 3.41 12.87 -11.32
N ASN A 22 4.00 12.96 -10.12
CA ASN A 22 5.03 12.02 -9.67
C ASN A 22 5.04 11.85 -8.15
N PHE A 23 5.39 10.64 -7.73
CA PHE A 23 5.77 10.32 -6.35
C PHE A 23 7.17 9.74 -6.34
N ARG A 24 8.01 10.21 -5.42
CA ARG A 24 9.39 9.74 -5.28
C ARG A 24 9.67 9.32 -3.86
N TYR A 25 10.33 8.18 -3.74
CA TYR A 25 10.83 7.67 -2.47
C TYR A 25 12.18 7.03 -2.71
N ALA A 26 13.24 7.64 -2.19
CA ALA A 26 14.63 7.25 -2.45
C ALA A 26 14.92 7.14 -3.96
N ASP A 27 15.17 5.94 -4.46
CA ASP A 27 15.40 5.57 -5.87
C ASP A 27 14.12 5.16 -6.62
N ASP A 28 13.04 4.89 -5.90
CA ASP A 28 11.75 4.56 -6.50
C ASP A 28 11.01 5.82 -6.97
N THR A 29 10.62 5.85 -8.24
CA THR A 29 9.84 6.95 -8.83
C THR A 29 8.59 6.38 -9.49
N ASN A 30 7.43 6.93 -9.13
CA ASN A 30 6.15 6.63 -9.77
C ASN A 30 5.70 7.87 -10.55
N LEU A 31 5.48 7.71 -11.86
CA LEU A 31 4.98 8.76 -12.75
C LEU A 31 3.52 8.48 -13.06
N MET A 32 2.70 9.54 -13.10
CA MET A 32 1.28 9.46 -13.39
C MET A 32 0.91 10.49 -14.45
N ALA A 33 0.08 10.08 -15.40
CA ALA A 33 -0.44 10.92 -16.46
C ALA A 33 -1.84 10.44 -16.86
N GLU A 34 -2.60 11.32 -17.51
CA GLU A 34 -3.93 11.01 -18.04
C GLU A 34 -3.84 10.35 -19.42
N SER A 35 -2.75 10.61 -20.18
CA SER A 35 -2.48 10.04 -21.49
C SER A 35 -1.12 9.35 -21.57
N GLU A 36 -0.95 8.48 -22.58
CA GLU A 36 0.32 7.80 -22.86
C GLU A 36 1.39 8.78 -23.33
N GLU A 37 1.01 9.76 -24.15
CA GLU A 37 1.91 10.79 -24.69
C GLU A 37 2.49 11.64 -23.56
N GLU A 38 1.65 12.04 -22.62
CA GLU A 38 2.07 12.79 -21.44
C GLU A 38 3.02 11.94 -20.57
N LEU A 39 2.67 10.68 -20.32
CA LEU A 39 3.52 9.77 -19.55
C LEU A 39 4.89 9.58 -20.22
N LYS A 40 4.92 9.44 -21.56
CA LYS A 40 6.15 9.35 -22.34
C LYS A 40 7.00 10.61 -22.21
N SER A 41 6.38 11.79 -22.32
CA SER A 41 7.06 13.07 -22.13
C SER A 41 7.68 13.20 -20.73
N LEU A 42 6.93 12.83 -19.69
CA LEU A 42 7.42 12.82 -18.31
C LEU A 42 8.59 11.85 -18.12
N LEU A 43 8.51 10.66 -18.68
CA LEU A 43 9.57 9.66 -18.61
C LEU A 43 10.85 10.13 -19.30
N MET A 44 10.73 10.76 -20.48
CA MET A 44 11.88 11.31 -21.20
C MET A 44 12.56 12.42 -20.38
N LYS A 45 11.80 13.36 -19.79
CA LYS A 45 12.34 14.40 -18.91
C LYS A 45 13.08 13.79 -17.70
N VAL A 46 12.48 12.77 -17.05
CA VAL A 46 13.12 12.10 -15.92
C VAL A 46 14.42 11.41 -16.34
N LYS A 47 14.44 10.78 -17.52
CA LYS A 47 15.62 10.13 -18.08
C LYS A 47 16.74 11.14 -18.34
N GLU A 48 16.44 12.25 -19.03
CA GLU A 48 17.41 13.31 -19.32
C GLU A 48 18.00 13.92 -18.05
N GLU A 49 17.14 14.26 -17.06
CA GLU A 49 17.59 14.83 -15.79
C GLU A 49 18.41 13.84 -14.96
N SER A 50 18.06 12.56 -15.02
CA SER A 50 18.82 11.49 -14.34
C SER A 50 20.20 11.31 -14.97
N GLU A 51 20.30 11.33 -16.30
CA GLU A 51 21.55 11.20 -17.03
C GLU A 51 22.53 12.36 -16.75
N LYS A 52 22.02 13.59 -16.58
CA LYS A 52 22.83 14.76 -16.19
C LYS A 52 23.56 14.57 -14.85
N VAL A 53 23.00 13.79 -13.93
CA VAL A 53 23.60 13.49 -12.63
C VAL A 53 24.23 12.10 -12.59
N GLY A 54 24.44 11.44 -13.74
CA GLY A 54 25.08 10.13 -13.85
C GLY A 54 24.22 8.94 -13.44
N LEU A 55 22.89 9.12 -13.27
CA LEU A 55 21.95 8.06 -12.94
C LEU A 55 21.29 7.52 -14.22
N LYS A 56 21.04 6.20 -14.26
CA LYS A 56 20.34 5.55 -15.39
C LYS A 56 19.04 4.93 -14.92
N VAL A 57 17.96 5.18 -15.67
CA VAL A 57 16.66 4.52 -15.44
C VAL A 57 16.79 3.05 -15.78
N ASN A 58 16.39 2.18 -14.85
CA ASN A 58 16.42 0.73 -15.07
C ASN A 58 15.11 0.26 -15.71
N ILE A 59 15.13 0.13 -17.05
CA ILE A 59 13.97 -0.30 -17.85
C ILE A 59 13.47 -1.69 -17.45
N GLN A 60 14.36 -2.62 -17.08
CA GLN A 60 13.97 -3.99 -16.68
C GLN A 60 13.15 -4.01 -15.37
N LYS A 61 13.38 -3.04 -14.49
CA LYS A 61 12.61 -2.86 -13.26
C LYS A 61 11.39 -1.93 -13.43
N SER A 62 11.30 -1.23 -14.57
CA SER A 62 10.18 -0.33 -14.83
C SER A 62 8.92 -1.11 -15.13
N ARG A 63 7.81 -0.69 -14.50
CA ARG A 63 6.48 -1.28 -14.67
C ARG A 63 5.51 -0.21 -15.14
N LYS A 64 4.62 -0.57 -16.05
CA LYS A 64 3.59 0.32 -16.59
C LYS A 64 2.21 -0.27 -16.38
N MET A 65 1.29 0.55 -15.93
CA MET A 65 -0.08 0.16 -15.63
C MET A 65 -1.06 1.23 -16.11
N ALA A 66 -2.21 0.82 -16.61
CA ALA A 66 -3.31 1.71 -16.96
C ALA A 66 -4.61 1.21 -16.33
N SER A 67 -5.49 2.14 -15.98
CA SER A 67 -6.84 1.82 -15.46
C SER A 67 -7.75 1.27 -16.54
N ASN A 68 -7.55 1.70 -17.80
CA ASN A 68 -8.32 1.25 -18.96
C ASN A 68 -7.51 0.28 -19.82
N PRO A 69 -8.15 -0.63 -20.57
CA PRO A 69 -7.47 -1.50 -21.49
C PRO A 69 -6.87 -0.68 -22.64
N ILE A 70 -5.55 -0.59 -22.67
CA ILE A 70 -4.78 0.01 -23.77
C ILE A 70 -4.28 -1.12 -24.67
N THR A 71 -4.56 -1.04 -25.96
CA THR A 71 -4.26 -2.10 -26.93
C THR A 71 -2.80 -2.10 -27.36
N SER A 72 -2.16 -0.93 -27.41
CA SER A 72 -0.75 -0.81 -27.76
C SER A 72 -0.05 0.21 -26.85
N TRP A 73 1.17 -0.10 -26.43
CA TRP A 73 2.01 0.78 -25.64
C TRP A 73 3.28 1.10 -26.41
N GLN A 74 3.58 2.39 -26.55
CA GLN A 74 4.80 2.88 -27.19
C GLN A 74 5.96 3.12 -26.20
N ILE A 75 5.72 2.94 -24.91
CA ILE A 75 6.70 3.15 -23.85
C ILE A 75 7.34 1.82 -23.50
N ASP A 76 8.67 1.79 -23.37
CA ASP A 76 9.41 0.62 -22.88
C ASP A 76 9.06 0.29 -21.42
N GLY A 77 9.12 -0.99 -21.08
CA GLY A 77 8.80 -1.49 -19.75
C GLY A 77 7.74 -2.59 -19.78
N GLU A 78 7.71 -3.41 -18.74
CA GLU A 78 6.76 -4.51 -18.64
C GLU A 78 5.35 -4.00 -18.27
N ARG A 79 4.34 -4.40 -19.05
CA ARG A 79 2.95 -4.14 -18.72
C ARG A 79 2.49 -5.07 -17.60
N VAL A 80 1.95 -4.48 -16.55
CA VAL A 80 1.43 -5.23 -15.40
C VAL A 80 0.02 -4.80 -15.05
N THR A 81 -0.76 -5.70 -14.47
CA THR A 81 -2.09 -5.43 -13.91
C THR A 81 -2.02 -5.02 -12.45
N ASP A 82 -0.90 -5.31 -11.83
CA ASP A 82 -0.61 -4.94 -10.44
C ASP A 82 0.91 -4.79 -10.23
N PHE A 83 1.29 -4.02 -9.23
CA PHE A 83 2.70 -3.89 -8.81
C PHE A 83 2.79 -3.54 -7.33
N ASN A 84 3.95 -3.80 -6.73
CA ASN A 84 4.21 -3.42 -5.35
C ASN A 84 4.94 -2.08 -5.31
N PHE A 85 4.38 -1.12 -4.59
CA PHE A 85 4.99 0.17 -4.32
C PHE A 85 5.04 0.41 -2.82
N LEU A 86 6.23 0.63 -2.28
CA LEU A 86 6.49 0.82 -0.85
C LEU A 86 5.84 -0.26 0.04
N GLY A 87 5.87 -1.51 -0.43
CA GLY A 87 5.32 -2.65 0.31
C GLY A 87 3.80 -2.83 0.21
N SER A 88 3.10 -1.94 -0.49
CA SER A 88 1.66 -2.06 -0.80
C SER A 88 1.44 -2.50 -2.23
N LYS A 89 0.48 -3.41 -2.43
CA LYS A 89 0.08 -3.88 -3.76
C LYS A 89 -0.96 -2.96 -4.37
N ILE A 90 -0.61 -2.33 -5.48
CA ILE A 90 -1.49 -1.47 -6.26
C ILE A 90 -1.99 -2.25 -7.48
N THR A 91 -3.29 -2.19 -7.75
CA THR A 91 -3.93 -2.86 -8.88
C THR A 91 -4.56 -1.85 -9.84
N ALA A 92 -4.56 -2.13 -11.13
CA ALA A 92 -5.17 -1.30 -12.16
C ALA A 92 -6.67 -1.03 -11.91
N ALA A 93 -7.37 -2.00 -11.32
CA ALA A 93 -8.79 -1.87 -10.95
C ALA A 93 -9.04 -1.08 -9.66
N GLY A 94 -7.99 -0.63 -8.95
CA GLY A 94 -8.12 0.02 -7.65
C GLY A 94 -8.71 -0.87 -6.55
N ASP A 95 -8.73 -2.20 -6.74
CA ASP A 95 -9.26 -3.15 -5.76
C ASP A 95 -8.18 -3.53 -4.74
N CYS A 96 -8.42 -3.19 -3.48
CA CYS A 96 -7.53 -3.48 -2.36
C CYS A 96 -7.91 -4.74 -1.57
N SER A 97 -8.93 -5.49 -1.99
CA SER A 97 -9.42 -6.69 -1.26
C SER A 97 -8.33 -7.73 -1.04
N HIS A 98 -7.45 -7.93 -2.02
CA HIS A 98 -6.35 -8.89 -1.91
C HIS A 98 -5.29 -8.41 -0.91
N GLU A 99 -4.97 -7.13 -0.94
CA GLU A 99 -4.01 -6.51 -0.02
C GLU A 99 -4.51 -6.55 1.42
N ILE A 100 -5.78 -6.19 1.65
CA ILE A 100 -6.41 -6.30 2.97
C ILE A 100 -6.34 -7.74 3.49
N LYS A 101 -6.68 -8.73 2.68
CA LYS A 101 -6.57 -10.15 3.06
C LYS A 101 -5.14 -10.52 3.45
N ARG A 102 -4.14 -10.08 2.67
CA ARG A 102 -2.72 -10.31 2.95
C ARG A 102 -2.32 -9.75 4.32
N HIS A 103 -2.70 -8.50 4.59
CA HIS A 103 -2.40 -7.84 5.86
C HIS A 103 -3.11 -8.51 7.06
N LEU A 104 -4.36 -8.94 6.90
CA LEU A 104 -5.06 -9.69 7.94
C LEU A 104 -4.39 -11.05 8.23
N LEU A 105 -3.85 -11.74 7.21
CA LEU A 105 -3.08 -12.97 7.40
C LEU A 105 -1.76 -12.71 8.15
N LEU A 106 -1.04 -11.64 7.80
CA LEU A 106 0.17 -11.22 8.50
C LEU A 106 -0.14 -10.88 9.96
N GLY A 107 -1.21 -10.11 10.21
CA GLY A 107 -1.66 -9.78 11.57
C GLY A 107 -2.02 -11.03 12.40
N ARG A 108 -2.66 -12.03 11.77
CA ARG A 108 -2.91 -13.34 12.45
C ARG A 108 -1.61 -14.03 12.84
N LYS A 109 -0.62 -14.05 11.96
CA LYS A 109 0.70 -14.63 12.25
C LYS A 109 1.37 -13.93 13.42
N VAL A 110 1.39 -12.59 13.42
CA VAL A 110 1.95 -11.80 14.52
C VAL A 110 1.21 -12.07 15.82
N MET A 111 -0.14 -12.05 15.79
CA MET A 111 -0.96 -12.35 16.98
C MET A 111 -0.70 -13.75 17.54
N THR A 112 -0.44 -14.74 16.68
CA THR A 112 -0.10 -16.10 17.10
C THR A 112 1.30 -16.16 17.72
N ASN A 113 2.26 -15.43 17.18
CA ASN A 113 3.62 -15.35 17.76
C ASN A 113 3.63 -14.69 19.15
N LEU A 114 2.64 -13.84 19.45
CA LEU A 114 2.48 -13.22 20.77
C LEU A 114 1.80 -14.11 21.80
N ASP A 115 1.36 -15.32 21.45
CA ASP A 115 0.53 -16.18 22.30
C ASP A 115 1.15 -16.48 23.65
N SER A 116 2.46 -16.72 23.73
CA SER A 116 3.19 -16.97 24.98
C SER A 116 3.10 -15.77 25.93
N ILE A 117 3.31 -14.57 25.40
CA ILE A 117 3.23 -13.30 26.12
C ILE A 117 1.78 -13.02 26.57
N LEU A 118 0.83 -13.22 25.68
CA LEU A 118 -0.59 -13.00 25.98
C LEU A 118 -1.12 -13.97 27.03
N LYS A 119 -0.55 -15.19 27.14
CA LYS A 119 -0.89 -16.20 28.13
C LYS A 119 -0.20 -15.97 29.50
N SER A 120 0.92 -15.24 29.55
CA SER A 120 1.61 -14.97 30.82
C SER A 120 0.70 -14.26 31.81
N ARG A 121 0.80 -14.66 33.10
CA ARG A 121 0.08 -14.02 34.22
C ARG A 121 0.84 -12.80 34.77
N ASP A 122 2.14 -12.74 34.52
CA ASP A 122 3.01 -11.69 35.05
C ASP A 122 2.88 -10.35 34.29
N ILE A 123 2.29 -10.42 33.12
CA ILE A 123 2.10 -9.24 32.24
C ILE A 123 0.69 -8.71 32.42
N THR A 124 0.59 -7.43 32.76
CA THR A 124 -0.70 -6.75 32.96
C THR A 124 -1.53 -6.69 31.68
N LEU A 125 -2.85 -6.65 31.82
CA LEU A 125 -3.76 -6.52 30.67
C LEU A 125 -3.48 -5.27 29.85
N LEU A 126 -3.18 -4.15 30.52
CA LEU A 126 -2.86 -2.87 29.84
C LEU A 126 -1.63 -3.01 28.95
N THR A 127 -0.58 -3.68 29.44
CA THR A 127 0.63 -3.93 28.64
C THR A 127 0.33 -4.84 27.44
N LYS A 128 -0.48 -5.87 27.62
CA LYS A 128 -0.93 -6.75 26.51
C LYS A 128 -1.70 -5.99 25.44
N VAL A 129 -2.61 -5.10 25.85
CA VAL A 129 -3.37 -4.24 24.91
C VAL A 129 -2.43 -3.33 24.12
N ARG A 130 -1.46 -2.67 24.80
CA ARG A 130 -0.46 -1.83 24.13
C ARG A 130 0.38 -2.62 23.13
N LEU A 131 0.78 -3.83 23.50
CA LEU A 131 1.57 -4.72 22.64
C LEU A 131 0.80 -5.13 21.39
N VAL A 132 -0.48 -5.53 21.53
CA VAL A 132 -1.32 -5.87 20.38
C VAL A 132 -1.52 -4.65 19.46
N LYS A 133 -1.79 -3.48 20.02
CA LYS A 133 -1.91 -2.25 19.24
C LYS A 133 -0.62 -1.92 18.48
N ALA A 134 0.52 -2.00 19.15
CA ALA A 134 1.81 -1.64 18.56
C ALA A 134 2.36 -2.67 17.57
N MET A 135 2.06 -3.94 17.70
CA MET A 135 2.64 -4.99 16.84
C MET A 135 1.65 -5.53 15.81
N VAL A 136 0.39 -5.75 16.20
CA VAL A 136 -0.59 -6.38 15.30
C VAL A 136 -1.27 -5.34 14.44
N PHE A 137 -1.80 -4.27 15.04
CA PHE A 137 -2.55 -3.27 14.28
C PHE A 137 -1.67 -2.42 13.37
N LEU A 138 -0.41 -2.13 13.73
CA LEU A 138 0.52 -1.46 12.82
C LEU A 138 0.78 -2.29 11.55
N VAL A 139 0.93 -3.61 11.67
CA VAL A 139 1.12 -4.50 10.52
C VAL A 139 -0.12 -4.53 9.63
N ILE A 140 -1.32 -4.52 10.23
CA ILE A 140 -2.58 -4.57 9.46
C ILE A 140 -2.85 -3.26 8.76
N MET A 141 -2.61 -2.14 9.44
CA MET A 141 -2.92 -0.80 8.94
C MET A 141 -1.81 -0.19 8.07
N TYR A 142 -0.71 -0.92 7.85
CA TYR A 142 0.37 -0.43 6.99
C TYR A 142 -0.12 -0.23 5.55
N GLY A 143 0.05 0.98 5.01
CA GLY A 143 -0.39 1.35 3.66
C GLY A 143 -1.91 1.50 3.50
N CYS A 144 -2.68 1.51 4.61
CA CYS A 144 -4.14 1.61 4.57
C CYS A 144 -4.66 2.93 3.99
N GLU A 145 -3.84 3.97 3.94
CA GLU A 145 -4.14 5.25 3.32
C GLU A 145 -4.44 5.15 1.82
N SER A 146 -3.92 4.11 1.17
CA SER A 146 -4.17 3.82 -0.26
C SER A 146 -5.41 2.94 -0.49
N TRP A 147 -6.07 2.45 0.57
CA TRP A 147 -7.15 1.48 0.42
C TRP A 147 -8.50 2.13 0.14
N THR A 148 -9.17 1.67 -0.91
CA THR A 148 -10.59 1.93 -1.14
C THR A 148 -11.40 0.85 -0.44
N ILE A 149 -11.80 1.09 0.83
CA ILE A 149 -12.44 0.10 1.69
C ILE A 149 -13.92 -0.04 1.32
N LYS A 150 -14.31 -1.19 0.75
CA LYS A 150 -15.71 -1.57 0.52
C LYS A 150 -16.33 -2.11 1.82
N LYS A 151 -17.67 -2.14 1.89
CA LYS A 151 -18.41 -2.65 3.06
C LYS A 151 -18.02 -4.09 3.47
N ALA A 152 -17.72 -4.94 2.49
CA ALA A 152 -17.28 -6.31 2.75
C ALA A 152 -15.90 -6.38 3.44
N GLU A 153 -14.97 -5.56 2.98
CA GLU A 153 -13.61 -5.47 3.55
C GLU A 153 -13.65 -4.90 4.98
N ARG A 154 -14.48 -3.87 5.22
CA ARG A 154 -14.69 -3.33 6.56
C ARG A 154 -15.17 -4.41 7.53
N ARG A 155 -16.18 -5.19 7.13
CA ARG A 155 -16.65 -6.31 7.97
C ARG A 155 -15.55 -7.34 8.28
N ARG A 156 -14.62 -7.59 7.34
CA ARG A 156 -13.48 -8.47 7.58
C ARG A 156 -12.49 -7.90 8.59
N ILE A 157 -12.22 -6.60 8.48
CA ILE A 157 -11.34 -5.89 9.43
C ILE A 157 -11.97 -5.91 10.84
N ASP A 158 -13.26 -5.57 10.95
CA ASP A 158 -14.00 -5.57 12.22
C ASP A 158 -14.01 -6.98 12.86
N ALA A 159 -14.26 -8.01 12.04
CA ALA A 159 -14.23 -9.41 12.50
C ALA A 159 -12.84 -9.84 12.98
N PHE A 160 -11.79 -9.36 12.32
CA PHE A 160 -10.41 -9.62 12.73
C PHE A 160 -10.08 -8.90 14.04
N GLU A 161 -10.49 -7.65 14.20
CA GLU A 161 -10.31 -6.90 15.43
C GLU A 161 -10.97 -7.61 16.59
N LEU A 162 -12.23 -8.02 16.44
CA LEU A 162 -12.96 -8.79 17.44
C LEU A 162 -12.24 -10.09 17.79
N TRP A 163 -11.69 -10.81 16.79
CA TRP A 163 -10.91 -12.03 17.02
C TRP A 163 -9.65 -11.73 17.84
N CYS A 164 -8.94 -10.64 17.61
CA CYS A 164 -7.77 -10.23 18.39
C CYS A 164 -8.14 -9.99 19.86
N TRP A 165 -9.21 -9.25 20.12
CA TRP A 165 -9.66 -8.94 21.49
C TRP A 165 -10.14 -10.18 22.22
N ARG A 166 -10.90 -11.06 21.57
CA ARG A 166 -11.32 -12.34 22.16
C ARG A 166 -10.13 -13.23 22.52
N ARG A 167 -9.12 -13.29 21.65
CA ARG A 167 -7.91 -14.06 21.91
C ARG A 167 -7.10 -13.47 23.07
N LEU A 168 -6.96 -12.18 23.14
CA LEU A 168 -6.29 -11.48 24.24
C LEU A 168 -7.01 -11.70 25.57
N LEU A 169 -8.33 -11.62 25.58
CA LEU A 169 -9.18 -11.79 26.77
C LEU A 169 -9.48 -13.26 27.08
N ARG A 170 -9.02 -14.21 26.25
CA ARG A 170 -9.30 -15.64 26.36
C ARG A 170 -10.79 -16.00 26.37
N VAL A 171 -11.58 -15.23 25.64
CA VAL A 171 -13.01 -15.49 25.49
C VAL A 171 -13.22 -16.47 24.34
N PRO A 172 -13.78 -17.68 24.57
CA PRO A 172 -14.05 -18.60 23.49
C PRO A 172 -15.09 -18.00 22.52
N TRP A 173 -14.98 -18.35 21.25
CA TRP A 173 -15.89 -17.81 20.22
C TRP A 173 -17.34 -18.25 20.45
N THR A 174 -17.56 -19.38 21.17
CA THR A 174 -18.87 -19.90 21.54
C THR A 174 -19.55 -19.11 22.67
N ALA A 175 -18.81 -18.30 23.40
CA ALA A 175 -19.38 -17.45 24.43
C ALA A 175 -20.24 -16.36 23.79
N ARG A 176 -21.56 -16.41 24.04
CA ARG A 176 -22.53 -15.39 23.59
C ARG A 176 -22.39 -14.14 24.48
N ARG A 177 -21.33 -13.37 24.25
CA ARG A 177 -21.18 -12.04 24.86
C ARG A 177 -21.37 -10.99 23.79
N SER A 178 -22.18 -9.96 24.08
CA SER A 178 -22.28 -8.77 23.26
C SER A 178 -20.91 -8.07 23.18
N ASN A 179 -20.70 -7.40 22.10
CA ASN A 179 -19.51 -6.58 21.87
C ASN A 179 -19.54 -5.37 22.81
#